data_38eea857ad924e16de942c54c35ce6c8
#
_entry.id   38eea857ad924e16de942c54c35ce6c8
#
_cell.length_a   1.000
_cell.length_b   1.000
_cell.length_c   1.000
_cell.angle_alpha   90.00
_cell.angle_beta   90.00
_cell.angle_gamma   90.00
#
_symmetry.space_group_name_H-M   'P 1'
#
loop_
_entity.id
_entity.type
_entity.pdbx_description
1 polymer ?
#
loop_
_entity_poly.entity_id
_entity_poly.type
_entity_poly.pdbx_seq_one_letter_code
_entity_poly.pdbx_strand_id
1 'polypeptide(L)'
;MIEWIDIIWSDLASQFFNPKKRLFLGYLVSASVIATAWLCLIKRHSIGSAISTFFDRKIWLSRSSRQDLASFLINRVIFFWLRPALVTQLAIATLIFELLHQQTMIPLGLFEGAGYWTAALGFTLFFFLFDDFTRFVVHFALHRIPALWDFHKFHHSAETLTPLTVTRTHPVEGLIFTARSALVQGVTIAGFVFLFGNQVDLLTIFGVNIFCLLYTSPSPRDTRE
;
A
#
# COMPACT_ATOMS: atom_id res chain seq x y z
N MET A 1 -5.74 16.56 25.90
CA MET A 1 -4.72 17.17 24.99
C MET A 1 -3.49 16.28 24.86
N ILE A 2 -2.98 15.68 25.92
CA ILE A 2 -1.81 14.77 25.91
C ILE A 2 -2.09 13.50 25.08
N GLU A 3 -3.24 12.87 25.22
CA GLU A 3 -3.62 11.65 24.47
C GLU A 3 -3.58 11.82 22.94
N TRP A 4 -3.96 12.97 22.41
CA TRP A 4 -3.93 13.23 20.96
C TRP A 4 -2.50 13.34 20.43
N ILE A 5 -1.60 13.91 21.20
CA ILE A 5 -0.19 14.02 20.86
C ILE A 5 0.44 12.63 20.82
N ASP A 6 0.14 11.79 21.79
CA ASP A 6 0.65 10.42 21.86
C ASP A 6 0.15 9.55 20.69
N ILE A 7 -1.12 9.72 20.30
CA ILE A 7 -1.69 9.01 19.14
C ILE A 7 -1.02 9.44 17.83
N ILE A 8 -0.84 10.76 17.62
CA ILE A 8 -0.17 11.26 16.42
C ILE A 8 1.29 10.81 16.40
N TRP A 9 1.98 10.84 17.53
CA TRP A 9 3.36 10.41 17.65
C TRP A 9 3.51 8.91 17.38
N SER A 10 2.64 8.09 17.95
CA SER A 10 2.62 6.65 17.69
C SER A 10 2.33 6.31 16.23
N ASP A 11 1.43 7.05 15.57
CA ASP A 11 1.15 6.86 14.13
C ASP A 11 2.37 7.24 13.28
N LEU A 12 3.03 8.35 13.60
CA LEU A 12 4.27 8.75 12.92
C LEU A 12 5.39 7.73 13.14
N ALA A 13 5.62 7.32 14.38
CA ALA A 13 6.62 6.30 14.69
C ALA A 13 6.34 4.99 13.96
N SER A 14 5.06 4.58 13.87
CA SER A 14 4.67 3.38 13.16
C SER A 14 5.08 3.37 11.68
N GLN A 15 5.21 4.54 11.02
CA GLN A 15 5.65 4.60 9.63
C GLN A 15 7.07 4.06 9.44
N PHE A 16 7.92 4.21 10.47
CA PHE A 16 9.34 3.83 10.41
C PHE A 16 9.61 2.47 11.06
N PHE A 17 8.81 2.06 12.04
CA PHE A 17 9.05 0.83 12.81
C PHE A 17 8.12 -0.33 12.46
N ASN A 18 7.06 -0.11 11.67
CA ASN A 18 6.16 -1.17 11.25
C ASN A 18 6.52 -1.69 9.85
N PRO A 19 6.90 -2.98 9.69
CA PRO A 19 7.28 -3.55 8.40
C PRO A 19 6.17 -3.55 7.35
N LYS A 20 4.91 -3.32 7.76
CA LYS A 20 3.78 -3.14 6.83
C LYS A 20 3.71 -1.73 6.22
N LYS A 21 4.61 -0.84 6.60
CA LYS A 21 4.65 0.54 6.09
C LYS A 21 5.80 0.74 5.11
N ARG A 22 5.59 1.59 4.10
CA ARG A 22 6.56 1.85 3.03
C ARG A 22 7.84 2.53 3.50
N LEU A 23 7.77 3.30 4.58
CA LEU A 23 8.93 4.01 5.16
C LEU A 23 9.63 3.21 6.26
N PHE A 24 9.34 1.89 6.37
CA PHE A 24 9.99 1.05 7.36
C PHE A 24 11.51 1.12 7.27
N LEU A 25 12.18 1.39 8.39
CA LEU A 25 13.63 1.57 8.45
C LEU A 25 14.42 0.42 7.84
N GLY A 26 13.95 -0.82 8.00
CA GLY A 26 14.59 -1.98 7.39
C GLY A 26 14.66 -1.88 5.85
N TYR A 27 13.60 -1.37 5.20
CA TYR A 27 13.61 -1.17 3.75
C TYR A 27 14.51 -0.01 3.34
N LEU A 28 14.53 1.08 4.12
CA LEU A 28 15.39 2.23 3.85
C LEU A 28 16.87 1.86 3.99
N VAL A 29 17.22 1.09 5.01
CA VAL A 29 18.59 0.60 5.23
C VAL A 29 19.00 -0.37 4.12
N SER A 30 18.17 -1.37 3.78
CA SER A 30 18.48 -2.31 2.70
C SER A 30 18.64 -1.61 1.35
N ALA A 31 17.75 -0.66 1.02
CA ALA A 31 17.86 0.14 -0.20
C ALA A 31 19.15 0.98 -0.21
N SER A 32 19.52 1.58 0.91
CA SER A 32 20.77 2.37 1.04
C SER A 32 22.00 1.49 0.87
N VAL A 33 22.00 0.27 1.43
CA VAL A 33 23.11 -0.70 1.27
C VAL A 33 23.23 -1.10 -0.20
N ILE A 34 22.13 -1.47 -0.85
CA ILE A 34 22.12 -1.87 -2.27
C ILE A 34 22.62 -0.70 -3.16
N ALA A 35 22.12 0.51 -2.92
CA ALA A 35 22.51 1.69 -3.69
C ALA A 35 24.00 2.05 -3.46
N THR A 36 24.50 1.94 -2.21
CA THR A 36 25.92 2.13 -1.92
C THR A 36 26.78 1.10 -2.65
N ALA A 37 26.39 -0.19 -2.57
CA ALA A 37 27.10 -1.25 -3.30
C ALA A 37 27.11 -1.00 -4.83
N TRP A 38 25.99 -0.59 -5.40
CA TRP A 38 25.90 -0.20 -6.81
C TRP A 38 26.85 0.96 -7.14
N LEU A 39 26.85 2.04 -6.35
CA LEU A 39 27.70 3.20 -6.57
C LEU A 39 29.18 2.82 -6.47
N CYS A 40 29.57 1.97 -5.52
CA CYS A 40 30.95 1.55 -5.34
C CYS A 40 31.41 0.55 -6.41
N LEU A 41 30.63 -0.48 -6.70
CA LEU A 41 31.01 -1.59 -7.59
C LEU A 41 30.89 -1.22 -9.07
N ILE A 42 29.81 -0.52 -9.43
CA ILE A 42 29.50 -0.21 -10.84
C ILE A 42 29.96 1.18 -11.23
N LYS A 43 29.69 2.18 -10.40
CA LYS A 43 30.08 3.58 -10.67
C LYS A 43 31.47 3.95 -10.14
N ARG A 44 32.15 3.03 -9.42
CA ARG A 44 33.49 3.18 -8.88
C ARG A 44 33.68 4.41 -7.95
N HIS A 45 32.60 4.79 -7.26
CA HIS A 45 32.65 5.81 -6.21
C HIS A 45 33.37 5.26 -4.96
N SER A 46 34.02 6.12 -4.19
CA SER A 46 34.46 5.76 -2.84
C SER A 46 33.22 5.63 -1.91
N ILE A 47 33.33 4.81 -0.87
CA ILE A 47 32.23 4.61 0.10
C ILE A 47 31.78 5.94 0.71
N GLY A 48 32.71 6.81 1.07
CA GLY A 48 32.41 8.14 1.61
C GLY A 48 31.62 9.01 0.64
N SER A 49 32.00 9.02 -0.65
CA SER A 49 31.27 9.74 -1.70
C SER A 49 29.88 9.15 -1.94
N ALA A 50 29.75 7.83 -1.92
CA ALA A 50 28.47 7.17 -2.07
C ALA A 50 27.50 7.52 -0.91
N ILE A 51 27.99 7.48 0.33
CA ILE A 51 27.18 7.84 1.51
C ILE A 51 26.83 9.33 1.50
N SER A 52 27.76 10.23 1.15
CA SER A 52 27.48 11.67 1.11
C SER A 52 26.36 12.02 0.11
N THR A 53 26.19 11.24 -0.95
CA THR A 53 25.11 11.43 -1.93
C THR A 53 23.73 11.28 -1.28
N PHE A 54 23.55 10.38 -0.30
CA PHE A 54 22.28 10.23 0.40
C PHE A 54 21.91 11.40 1.30
N PHE A 55 22.91 12.15 1.78
CA PHE A 55 22.73 13.28 2.69
C PHE A 55 22.93 14.63 2.01
N ASP A 56 22.91 14.67 0.67
CA ASP A 56 23.08 15.93 -0.05
C ASP A 56 21.93 16.89 0.29
N ARG A 57 22.28 18.05 0.85
CA ARG A 57 21.34 19.11 1.20
C ARG A 57 20.53 19.59 -0.01
N LYS A 58 21.09 19.56 -1.22
CA LYS A 58 20.37 19.93 -2.45
C LYS A 58 19.18 19.01 -2.72
N ILE A 59 19.27 17.73 -2.34
CA ILE A 59 18.19 16.75 -2.44
C ILE A 59 17.14 17.03 -1.35
N TRP A 60 17.57 17.02 -0.08
CA TRP A 60 16.64 17.06 1.06
C TRP A 60 15.99 18.42 1.30
N LEU A 61 16.66 19.52 0.93
CA LEU A 61 16.14 20.89 1.07
C LEU A 61 15.54 21.42 -0.25
N SER A 62 15.44 20.60 -1.28
CA SER A 62 14.79 20.98 -2.54
C SER A 62 13.30 21.34 -2.32
N ARG A 63 12.76 22.15 -3.22
CA ARG A 63 11.33 22.48 -3.20
C ARG A 63 10.46 21.21 -3.26
N SER A 64 10.87 20.24 -4.09
CA SER A 64 10.21 18.96 -4.24
C SER A 64 10.17 18.19 -2.91
N SER A 65 11.33 18.03 -2.23
CA SER A 65 11.38 17.27 -0.96
C SER A 65 10.60 17.95 0.18
N ARG A 66 10.56 19.29 0.19
CA ARG A 66 9.70 20.01 1.16
C ARG A 66 8.21 19.80 0.90
N GLN A 67 7.81 19.72 -0.38
CA GLN A 67 6.44 19.37 -0.74
C GLN A 67 6.10 17.93 -0.36
N ASP A 68 7.05 16.98 -0.49
CA ASP A 68 6.87 15.60 -0.04
C ASP A 68 6.61 15.54 1.48
N LEU A 69 7.42 16.27 2.26
CA LEU A 69 7.24 16.34 3.72
C LEU A 69 5.90 16.98 4.10
N ALA A 70 5.53 18.09 3.45
CA ALA A 70 4.26 18.76 3.69
C ALA A 70 3.08 17.84 3.36
N SER A 71 3.12 17.18 2.20
CA SER A 71 2.12 16.20 1.77
C SER A 71 1.99 15.04 2.75
N PHE A 72 3.13 14.50 3.21
CA PHE A 72 3.15 13.44 4.20
C PHE A 72 2.43 13.85 5.50
N LEU A 73 2.75 15.02 6.04
CA LEU A 73 2.15 15.52 7.28
C LEU A 73 0.66 15.84 7.12
N ILE A 74 0.28 16.54 6.04
CA ILE A 74 -1.12 16.88 5.74
C ILE A 74 -1.95 15.61 5.62
N ASN A 75 -1.46 14.61 4.86
CA ASN A 75 -2.15 13.34 4.70
C ASN A 75 -2.33 12.62 6.04
N ARG A 76 -1.34 12.67 6.97
CA ARG A 76 -1.50 12.08 8.30
C ARG A 76 -2.65 12.70 9.06
N VAL A 77 -2.76 14.04 9.06
CA VAL A 77 -3.84 14.75 9.73
C VAL A 77 -5.19 14.43 9.09
N ILE A 78 -5.30 14.50 7.77
CA ILE A 78 -6.56 14.22 7.06
C ILE A 78 -7.02 12.79 7.31
N PHE A 79 -6.16 11.79 7.12
CA PHE A 79 -6.53 10.39 7.32
C PHE A 79 -6.79 10.03 8.77
N PHE A 80 -6.16 10.71 9.72
CA PHE A 80 -6.48 10.56 11.12
C PHE A 80 -7.96 10.90 11.41
N TRP A 81 -8.45 12.03 10.90
CA TRP A 81 -9.84 12.45 11.06
C TRP A 81 -10.83 11.64 10.24
N LEU A 82 -10.42 11.12 9.12
CA LEU A 82 -11.28 10.30 8.24
C LEU A 82 -11.39 8.83 8.67
N ARG A 83 -10.48 8.30 9.48
CA ARG A 83 -10.49 6.90 9.94
C ARG A 83 -11.83 6.41 10.47
N PRO A 84 -12.55 7.14 11.33
CA PRO A 84 -13.84 6.68 11.85
C PRO A 84 -14.95 6.59 10.79
N ALA A 85 -14.84 7.40 9.73
CA ALA A 85 -15.83 7.44 8.64
C ALA A 85 -15.55 6.44 7.52
N LEU A 86 -14.35 5.83 7.50
CA LEU A 86 -14.00 4.85 6.46
C LEU A 86 -14.63 3.49 6.76
N VAL A 87 -15.35 2.98 5.80
CA VAL A 87 -15.88 1.61 5.85
C VAL A 87 -14.71 0.63 5.93
N THR A 88 -14.69 -0.20 6.96
CA THR A 88 -13.61 -1.15 7.16
C THR A 88 -13.75 -2.33 6.19
N GLN A 89 -12.61 -2.95 5.85
CA GLN A 89 -12.60 -4.19 5.05
C GLN A 89 -13.48 -5.28 5.69
N LEU A 90 -13.55 -5.32 7.03
CA LEU A 90 -14.38 -6.28 7.76
C LEU A 90 -15.87 -6.04 7.51
N ALA A 91 -16.34 -4.78 7.55
CA ALA A 91 -17.74 -4.46 7.27
C ALA A 91 -18.13 -4.83 5.83
N ILE A 92 -17.23 -4.59 4.87
CA ILE A 92 -17.43 -5.00 3.47
C ILE A 92 -17.45 -6.53 3.35
N ALA A 93 -16.51 -7.22 4.01
CA ALA A 93 -16.47 -8.68 4.01
C ALA A 93 -17.74 -9.29 4.62
N THR A 94 -18.21 -8.75 5.74
CA THR A 94 -19.44 -9.20 6.40
C THR A 94 -20.65 -8.99 5.46
N LEU A 95 -20.79 -7.80 4.91
CA LEU A 95 -21.89 -7.50 3.99
C LEU A 95 -21.91 -8.46 2.78
N ILE A 96 -20.77 -8.66 2.15
CA ILE A 96 -20.66 -9.55 1.00
C ILE A 96 -20.93 -11.00 1.42
N PHE A 97 -20.43 -11.44 2.56
CA PHE A 97 -20.66 -12.77 3.08
C PHE A 97 -22.15 -13.00 3.36
N GLU A 98 -22.86 -12.06 3.96
CA GLU A 98 -24.31 -12.12 4.18
C GLU A 98 -25.08 -12.19 2.86
N LEU A 99 -24.70 -11.37 1.87
CA LEU A 99 -25.31 -11.41 0.53
C LEU A 99 -25.10 -12.77 -0.16
N LEU A 100 -23.90 -13.36 -0.03
CA LEU A 100 -23.63 -14.69 -0.55
C LEU A 100 -24.45 -15.78 0.13
N HIS A 101 -24.76 -15.63 1.42
CA HIS A 101 -25.62 -16.59 2.14
C HIS A 101 -27.10 -16.51 1.75
N GLN A 102 -27.55 -15.38 1.23
CA GLN A 102 -28.93 -15.22 0.76
C GLN A 102 -29.16 -15.85 -0.62
N GLN A 103 -28.10 -16.10 -1.40
CA GLN A 103 -28.20 -16.75 -2.68
C GLN A 103 -28.25 -18.29 -2.51
N THR A 104 -28.97 -18.98 -3.40
CA THR A 104 -29.15 -20.44 -3.36
C THR A 104 -28.47 -21.20 -4.50
N MET A 105 -27.80 -20.47 -5.41
CA MET A 105 -27.21 -21.06 -6.60
C MET A 105 -25.90 -21.78 -6.35
N ILE A 106 -25.11 -21.26 -5.40
CA ILE A 106 -23.80 -21.82 -5.06
C ILE A 106 -23.86 -22.35 -3.62
N PRO A 107 -23.60 -23.65 -3.40
CA PRO A 107 -23.61 -24.20 -2.04
C PRO A 107 -22.46 -23.62 -1.19
N LEU A 108 -22.78 -23.38 0.09
CA LEU A 108 -21.77 -23.01 1.10
C LEU A 108 -20.77 -24.16 1.25
N GLY A 109 -19.47 -23.82 1.35
CA GLY A 109 -18.43 -24.82 1.55
C GLY A 109 -18.19 -25.72 0.32
N LEU A 110 -18.48 -25.25 -0.89
CA LEU A 110 -18.31 -26.02 -2.13
C LEU A 110 -16.94 -26.71 -2.23
N PHE A 111 -15.89 -26.09 -1.69
CA PHE A 111 -14.52 -26.58 -1.71
C PHE A 111 -13.97 -26.90 -0.30
N GLU A 112 -14.84 -27.15 0.68
CA GLU A 112 -14.42 -27.44 2.06
C GLU A 112 -13.52 -28.67 2.15
N GLY A 113 -13.69 -29.65 1.26
CA GLY A 113 -12.85 -30.85 1.16
C GLY A 113 -11.49 -30.66 0.47
N ALA A 114 -11.19 -29.48 -0.07
CA ALA A 114 -9.97 -29.26 -0.87
C ALA A 114 -8.66 -29.20 -0.07
N GLY A 115 -8.74 -29.15 1.23
CA GLY A 115 -7.57 -29.07 2.14
C GLY A 115 -6.96 -27.67 2.24
N TYR A 116 -6.28 -27.46 3.38
CA TYR A 116 -5.70 -26.16 3.75
C TYR A 116 -4.78 -25.52 2.69
N TRP A 117 -3.82 -26.30 2.16
CA TRP A 117 -2.86 -25.75 1.19
C TRP A 117 -3.49 -25.31 -0.12
N THR A 118 -4.52 -25.98 -0.58
CA THR A 118 -5.28 -25.60 -1.77
C THR A 118 -6.01 -24.28 -1.54
N ALA A 119 -6.66 -24.13 -0.38
CA ALA A 119 -7.33 -22.89 0.00
C ALA A 119 -6.34 -21.74 0.15
N ALA A 120 -5.19 -21.97 0.85
CA ALA A 120 -4.18 -20.95 1.10
C ALA A 120 -3.49 -20.47 -0.18
N LEU A 121 -3.09 -21.38 -1.07
CA LEU A 121 -2.47 -21.04 -2.35
C LEU A 121 -3.48 -20.36 -3.28
N GLY A 122 -4.72 -20.90 -3.36
CA GLY A 122 -5.79 -20.30 -4.15
C GLY A 122 -6.12 -18.88 -3.69
N PHE A 123 -6.25 -18.67 -2.37
CA PHE A 123 -6.47 -17.36 -1.77
C PHE A 123 -5.32 -16.39 -2.11
N THR A 124 -4.08 -16.83 -1.92
CA THR A 124 -2.89 -16.02 -2.19
C THR A 124 -2.83 -15.57 -3.64
N LEU A 125 -2.97 -16.52 -4.57
CA LEU A 125 -2.90 -16.24 -6.00
C LEU A 125 -4.06 -15.33 -6.45
N PHE A 126 -5.29 -15.66 -6.05
CA PHE A 126 -6.46 -14.86 -6.39
C PHE A 126 -6.35 -13.44 -5.85
N PHE A 127 -6.02 -13.29 -4.56
CA PHE A 127 -5.86 -11.99 -3.94
C PHE A 127 -4.78 -11.16 -4.63
N PHE A 128 -3.62 -11.76 -4.92
CA PHE A 128 -2.52 -11.10 -5.60
C PHE A 128 -2.94 -10.58 -6.98
N LEU A 129 -3.52 -11.44 -7.81
CA LEU A 129 -3.94 -11.07 -9.16
C LEU A 129 -5.07 -10.03 -9.13
N PHE A 130 -6.03 -10.18 -8.22
CA PHE A 130 -7.17 -9.29 -8.11
C PHE A 130 -6.76 -7.91 -7.55
N ASP A 131 -5.86 -7.88 -6.55
CA ASP A 131 -5.30 -6.62 -6.02
C ASP A 131 -4.51 -5.87 -7.08
N ASP A 132 -3.65 -6.57 -7.81
CA ASP A 132 -2.81 -5.97 -8.87
C ASP A 132 -3.66 -5.46 -10.03
N PHE A 133 -4.58 -6.28 -10.52
CA PHE A 133 -5.51 -5.90 -11.59
C PHE A 133 -6.35 -4.68 -11.22
N THR A 134 -6.96 -4.66 -10.04
CA THR A 134 -7.77 -3.51 -9.62
C THR A 134 -6.94 -2.27 -9.36
N ARG A 135 -5.69 -2.42 -8.93
CA ARG A 135 -4.73 -1.32 -8.81
C ARG A 135 -4.41 -0.72 -10.17
N PHE A 136 -4.14 -1.57 -11.16
CA PHE A 136 -3.94 -1.15 -12.54
C PHE A 136 -5.16 -0.40 -13.08
N VAL A 137 -6.37 -0.94 -12.91
CA VAL A 137 -7.61 -0.32 -13.39
C VAL A 137 -7.81 1.07 -12.78
N VAL A 138 -7.63 1.22 -11.46
CA VAL A 138 -7.76 2.50 -10.79
C VAL A 138 -6.69 3.48 -11.26
N HIS A 139 -5.44 3.04 -11.35
CA HIS A 139 -4.34 3.89 -11.83
C HIS A 139 -4.56 4.34 -13.28
N PHE A 140 -4.99 3.43 -14.15
CA PHE A 140 -5.37 3.75 -15.52
C PHE A 140 -6.51 4.80 -15.58
N ALA A 141 -7.53 4.65 -14.73
CA ALA A 141 -8.62 5.63 -14.63
C ALA A 141 -8.13 7.01 -14.17
N LEU A 142 -7.19 7.05 -13.22
CA LEU A 142 -6.56 8.29 -12.75
C LEU A 142 -5.83 9.03 -13.88
N HIS A 143 -5.27 8.31 -14.85
CA HIS A 143 -4.63 8.89 -16.02
C HIS A 143 -5.61 9.25 -17.15
N ARG A 144 -6.77 8.60 -17.24
CA ARG A 144 -7.71 8.76 -18.37
C ARG A 144 -8.86 9.73 -18.10
N ILE A 145 -9.28 9.86 -16.87
CA ILE A 145 -10.40 10.71 -16.47
C ILE A 145 -9.85 12.05 -16.01
N PRO A 146 -10.15 13.17 -16.73
CA PRO A 146 -9.55 14.48 -16.42
C PRO A 146 -9.76 14.94 -14.98
N ALA A 147 -10.94 14.72 -14.42
CA ALA A 147 -11.24 15.08 -13.03
C ALA A 147 -10.40 14.28 -12.01
N LEU A 148 -10.04 13.04 -12.33
CA LEU A 148 -9.17 12.20 -11.48
C LEU A 148 -7.70 12.55 -11.69
N TRP A 149 -7.32 12.89 -12.92
CA TRP A 149 -5.97 13.36 -13.26
C TRP A 149 -5.58 14.61 -12.47
N ASP A 150 -6.52 15.53 -12.23
CA ASP A 150 -6.26 16.74 -11.45
C ASP A 150 -5.74 16.43 -10.02
N PHE A 151 -6.14 15.33 -9.44
CA PHE A 151 -5.61 14.86 -8.16
C PHE A 151 -4.32 14.05 -8.32
N HIS A 152 -4.24 13.22 -9.37
CA HIS A 152 -3.13 12.30 -9.58
C HIS A 152 -1.85 12.98 -10.11
N LYS A 153 -1.97 14.05 -10.92
CA LYS A 153 -0.83 14.85 -11.42
C LYS A 153 0.10 15.36 -10.31
N PHE A 154 -0.42 15.48 -9.06
CA PHE A 154 0.39 15.83 -7.90
C PHE A 154 1.43 14.75 -7.60
N HIS A 155 1.09 13.47 -7.74
CA HIS A 155 2.02 12.35 -7.62
C HIS A 155 3.15 12.45 -8.67
N HIS A 156 2.83 12.83 -9.89
CA HIS A 156 3.78 12.96 -11.00
C HIS A 156 4.60 14.26 -10.99
N SER A 157 4.33 15.19 -10.10
CA SER A 157 5.02 16.50 -10.02
C SER A 157 6.35 16.46 -9.27
N ALA A 158 6.88 15.30 -8.91
CA ALA A 158 8.13 15.16 -8.17
C ALA A 158 9.34 15.39 -9.10
N GLU A 159 10.13 16.41 -8.81
CA GLU A 159 11.39 16.71 -9.53
C GLU A 159 12.58 16.01 -8.89
N THR A 160 12.53 15.75 -7.58
CA THR A 160 13.57 15.06 -6.81
C THR A 160 12.94 13.89 -6.08
N LEU A 161 13.52 12.71 -6.24
CA LEU A 161 13.03 11.49 -5.59
C LEU A 161 13.74 11.28 -4.24
N THR A 162 12.94 11.22 -3.18
CA THR A 162 13.37 10.84 -1.83
C THR A 162 12.50 9.68 -1.34
N PRO A 163 12.86 8.99 -0.25
CA PRO A 163 11.97 8.01 0.35
C PRO A 163 10.57 8.55 0.68
N LEU A 164 10.44 9.85 0.99
CA LEU A 164 9.15 10.48 1.26
C LEU A 164 8.30 10.67 0.00
N THR A 165 8.90 10.70 -1.19
CA THR A 165 8.16 10.86 -2.45
C THR A 165 7.12 9.74 -2.67
N VAL A 166 7.33 8.55 -2.10
CA VAL A 166 6.37 7.45 -2.12
C VAL A 166 5.05 7.80 -1.41
N THR A 167 5.06 8.81 -0.55
CA THR A 167 3.87 9.31 0.16
C THR A 167 3.24 10.55 -0.48
N ARG A 168 3.80 11.01 -1.61
CA ARG A 168 3.30 12.17 -2.35
C ARG A 168 2.04 11.81 -3.14
N THR A 169 0.92 11.79 -2.44
CA THR A 169 -0.40 11.51 -3.01
C THR A 169 -1.39 12.57 -2.56
N HIS A 170 -2.34 12.90 -3.43
CA HIS A 170 -3.45 13.75 -3.02
C HIS A 170 -4.39 12.96 -2.08
N PRO A 171 -4.99 13.57 -1.04
CA PRO A 171 -5.91 12.86 -0.13
C PRO A 171 -7.03 12.10 -0.84
N VAL A 172 -7.61 12.68 -1.89
CA VAL A 172 -8.67 12.04 -2.71
C VAL A 172 -8.15 10.76 -3.36
N GLU A 173 -6.97 10.78 -3.93
CA GLU A 173 -6.31 9.58 -4.48
C GLU A 173 -6.10 8.52 -3.39
N GLY A 174 -5.60 8.95 -2.22
CA GLY A 174 -5.44 8.07 -1.08
C GLY A 174 -6.75 7.41 -0.63
N LEU A 175 -7.87 8.15 -0.64
CA LEU A 175 -9.21 7.60 -0.34
C LEU A 175 -9.65 6.57 -1.38
N ILE A 176 -9.46 6.85 -2.67
CA ILE A 176 -9.81 5.93 -3.76
C ILE A 176 -9.05 4.61 -3.60
N PHE A 177 -7.73 4.67 -3.36
CA PHE A 177 -6.93 3.46 -3.16
C PHE A 177 -7.28 2.73 -1.86
N THR A 178 -7.65 3.44 -0.80
CA THR A 178 -8.11 2.83 0.46
C THR A 178 -9.44 2.10 0.26
N ALA A 179 -10.41 2.73 -0.39
CA ALA A 179 -11.70 2.12 -0.69
C ALA A 179 -11.54 0.89 -1.61
N ARG A 180 -10.74 1.01 -2.68
CA ARG A 180 -10.39 -0.12 -3.55
C ARG A 180 -9.80 -1.28 -2.74
N SER A 181 -8.82 -0.99 -1.88
CA SER A 181 -8.15 -2.03 -1.08
C SER A 181 -9.12 -2.72 -0.13
N ALA A 182 -10.00 -1.96 0.52
CA ALA A 182 -11.04 -2.51 1.39
C ALA A 182 -12.02 -3.42 0.63
N LEU A 183 -12.43 -3.00 -0.58
CA LEU A 183 -13.29 -3.82 -1.45
C LEU A 183 -12.61 -5.12 -1.87
N VAL A 184 -11.38 -5.06 -2.36
CA VAL A 184 -10.63 -6.24 -2.81
C VAL A 184 -10.45 -7.25 -1.67
N GLN A 185 -10.03 -6.78 -0.50
CA GLN A 185 -9.85 -7.64 0.66
C GLN A 185 -11.19 -8.19 1.15
N GLY A 186 -12.21 -7.35 1.25
CA GLY A 186 -13.55 -7.77 1.66
C GLY A 186 -14.14 -8.83 0.73
N VAL A 187 -14.11 -8.61 -0.59
CA VAL A 187 -14.60 -9.57 -1.60
C VAL A 187 -13.82 -10.88 -1.52
N THR A 188 -12.49 -10.81 -1.46
CA THR A 188 -11.65 -12.01 -1.43
C THR A 188 -11.89 -12.83 -0.16
N ILE A 189 -11.88 -12.18 1.01
CA ILE A 189 -12.12 -12.86 2.30
C ILE A 189 -13.51 -13.50 2.29
N ALA A 190 -14.56 -12.73 1.98
CA ALA A 190 -15.93 -13.24 1.98
C ALA A 190 -16.11 -14.39 1.00
N GLY A 191 -15.60 -14.26 -0.22
CA GLY A 191 -15.70 -15.31 -1.25
C GLY A 191 -14.98 -16.59 -0.86
N PHE A 192 -13.77 -16.49 -0.33
CA PHE A 192 -13.02 -17.68 0.07
C PHE A 192 -13.57 -18.33 1.34
N VAL A 193 -14.01 -17.55 2.34
CA VAL A 193 -14.67 -18.11 3.52
C VAL A 193 -15.98 -18.80 3.12
N PHE A 194 -16.75 -18.23 2.20
CA PHE A 194 -17.97 -18.84 1.68
C PHE A 194 -17.70 -20.16 0.96
N LEU A 195 -16.66 -20.23 0.11
CA LEU A 195 -16.37 -21.41 -0.73
C LEU A 195 -15.59 -22.51 0.01
N PHE A 196 -14.65 -22.15 0.87
CA PHE A 196 -13.72 -23.07 1.54
C PHE A 196 -14.00 -23.26 3.03
N GLY A 197 -14.97 -22.54 3.61
CA GLY A 197 -15.32 -22.64 5.02
C GLY A 197 -14.11 -22.35 5.94
N ASN A 198 -13.90 -23.23 6.92
CA ASN A 198 -12.85 -23.08 7.94
C ASN A 198 -11.41 -23.29 7.43
N GLN A 199 -11.20 -23.59 6.14
CA GLN A 199 -9.85 -23.76 5.57
C GLN A 199 -9.10 -22.44 5.38
N VAL A 200 -9.80 -21.30 5.47
CA VAL A 200 -9.21 -19.96 5.37
C VAL A 200 -9.03 -19.39 6.77
N ASP A 201 -7.80 -19.40 7.27
CA ASP A 201 -7.45 -18.91 8.59
C ASP A 201 -6.80 -17.51 8.57
N LEU A 202 -6.60 -16.94 9.77
CA LEU A 202 -5.96 -15.64 9.93
C LEU A 202 -4.51 -15.62 9.40
N LEU A 203 -3.78 -16.75 9.48
CA LEU A 203 -2.39 -16.83 9.02
C LEU A 203 -2.33 -16.71 7.49
N THR A 204 -3.27 -17.34 6.78
CA THR A 204 -3.41 -17.20 5.33
C THR A 204 -3.63 -15.74 4.94
N ILE A 205 -4.57 -15.06 5.61
CA ILE A 205 -4.91 -13.65 5.32
C ILE A 205 -3.73 -12.72 5.62
N PHE A 206 -3.02 -12.91 6.75
CA PHE A 206 -1.87 -12.08 7.13
C PHE A 206 -0.63 -12.33 6.26
N GLY A 207 -0.35 -13.58 5.91
CA GLY A 207 0.81 -13.95 5.09
C GLY A 207 0.75 -13.29 3.70
N VAL A 208 -0.42 -13.31 3.07
CA VAL A 208 -0.64 -12.67 1.76
C VAL A 208 -0.47 -11.17 1.81
N ASN A 209 -0.96 -10.51 2.85
CA ASN A 209 -0.80 -9.05 3.00
C ASN A 209 0.66 -8.62 3.05
N ILE A 210 1.54 -9.38 3.72
CA ILE A 210 2.98 -9.10 3.75
C ILE A 210 3.60 -9.27 2.36
N PHE A 211 3.26 -10.35 1.66
CA PHE A 211 3.77 -10.63 0.32
C PHE A 211 3.37 -9.53 -0.69
N CYS A 212 2.10 -9.12 -0.70
CA CYS A 212 1.62 -8.05 -1.57
C CYS A 212 2.28 -6.71 -1.29
N LEU A 213 2.55 -6.37 -0.02
CA LEU A 213 3.25 -5.14 0.33
C LEU A 213 4.69 -5.10 -0.20
N LEU A 214 5.39 -6.23 -0.20
CA LEU A 214 6.76 -6.32 -0.69
C LEU A 214 6.84 -6.19 -2.22
N TYR A 215 5.85 -6.72 -2.94
CA TYR A 215 5.90 -6.82 -4.40
C TYR A 215 5.24 -5.64 -5.13
N THR A 216 4.16 -5.07 -4.59
CA THR A 216 3.32 -4.07 -5.28
C THR A 216 3.66 -2.62 -4.93
N SER A 217 4.92 -2.27 -4.78
CA SER A 217 5.31 -0.87 -4.65
C SER A 217 5.09 -0.15 -5.99
N PRO A 218 4.21 0.87 -6.08
CA PRO A 218 4.06 1.63 -7.32
C PRO A 218 5.40 2.26 -7.68
N SER A 219 5.87 1.96 -8.90
CA SER A 219 7.10 2.55 -9.43
C SER A 219 6.83 4.02 -9.76
N PRO A 220 7.67 4.96 -9.33
CA PRO A 220 7.59 6.35 -9.79
C PRO A 220 8.02 6.52 -11.26
N ARG A 221 8.34 5.42 -11.96
CA ARG A 221 8.85 5.44 -13.34
C ARG A 221 7.79 5.49 -14.43
N ASP A 222 6.50 5.43 -14.12
CA ASP A 222 5.44 5.60 -15.12
C ASP A 222 5.25 7.07 -15.53
N THR A 223 6.36 7.80 -15.61
CA THR A 223 6.38 9.18 -16.01
C THR A 223 7.12 9.33 -17.31
N ARG A 224 6.43 9.84 -18.28
CA ARG A 224 6.90 10.38 -19.57
C ARG A 224 6.88 9.38 -20.73
N GLU A 225 5.73 9.27 -21.29
CA GLU A 225 5.56 9.41 -22.72
C GLU A 225 4.68 10.62 -23.00
#